data_79d531bb4eeadd7e9a6a6df1b2129954
#
_entry.id   79d531bb4eeadd7e9a6a6df1b2129954
#
_cell.length_a   1.000
_cell.length_b   1.000
_cell.length_c   1.000
_cell.angle_alpha   90.00
_cell.angle_beta   90.00
_cell.angle_gamma   90.00
#
_symmetry.space_group_name_H-M   'P 1'
#
loop_
_entity.id
_entity.type
_entity.pdbx_description
1 polymer ?
#
loop_
_entity_poly.entity_id
_entity_poly.type
_entity_poly.pdbx_seq_one_letter_code
_entity_poly.pdbx_strand_id
1 'polypeptide(L)'
;MKKMIVTGGSGFIGSNLVNFLIKKKYFVINIDKLTYSSNRYDEKKRNKKFYKHYRIDINNKKKLLEIIKKNSPKAIFNLAA
;
A
#
# COMPACT_ATOMS: atom_id res chain seq x y z
N MET A 1 -9.20 -13.48 -3.09
CA MET A 1 -7.85 -13.04 -2.66
C MET A 1 -8.01 -12.08 -1.51
N LYS A 2 -7.31 -12.34 -0.41
CA LYS A 2 -7.38 -11.46 0.76
C LYS A 2 -6.60 -10.18 0.51
N LYS A 3 -7.14 -9.07 1.00
CA LYS A 3 -6.54 -7.75 0.80
C LYS A 3 -5.84 -7.28 2.06
N MET A 4 -4.68 -6.67 1.88
CA MET A 4 -3.89 -6.05 2.95
C MET A 4 -3.64 -4.60 2.59
N ILE A 5 -3.74 -3.70 3.56
CA ILE A 5 -3.37 -2.30 3.36
C ILE A 5 -2.03 -2.05 4.04
N VAL A 6 -1.14 -1.38 3.31
CA VAL A 6 0.14 -0.92 3.85
C VAL A 6 0.20 0.58 3.64
N THR A 7 0.33 1.36 4.70
CA THR A 7 0.60 2.79 4.57
C THR A 7 2.11 2.98 4.57
N GLY A 8 2.60 3.83 3.69
CA GLY A 8 4.05 4.02 3.55
C GLY A 8 4.74 2.87 2.82
N GLY A 9 4.01 2.17 1.95
CA GLY A 9 4.52 0.99 1.25
C GLY A 9 5.57 1.29 0.18
N SER A 10 5.81 2.57 -0.13
CA SER A 10 6.85 2.96 -1.08
C SER A 10 8.16 3.31 -0.40
N GLY A 11 8.21 3.34 0.93
CA GLY A 11 9.43 3.53 1.69
C GLY A 11 10.27 2.26 1.72
N PHE A 12 11.46 2.34 2.33
CA PHE A 12 12.38 1.20 2.34
C PHE A 12 11.77 -0.01 3.04
N ILE A 13 11.31 0.15 4.26
CA ILE A 13 10.72 -0.95 5.02
C ILE A 13 9.39 -1.38 4.40
N GLY A 14 8.57 -0.40 4.03
CA GLY A 14 7.25 -0.67 3.48
C GLY A 14 7.31 -1.43 2.16
N SER A 15 8.24 -1.09 1.28
CA SER A 15 8.36 -1.78 -0.01
C SER A 15 8.75 -3.24 0.16
N ASN A 16 9.60 -3.54 1.15
CA ASN A 16 9.95 -4.91 1.46
C ASN A 16 8.76 -5.70 1.99
N LEU A 17 7.95 -5.06 2.84
CA LEU A 17 6.73 -5.70 3.35
C LEU A 17 5.73 -5.95 2.23
N VAL A 18 5.54 -4.97 1.33
CA VAL A 18 4.66 -5.13 0.18
C VAL A 18 5.09 -6.32 -0.67
N ASN A 19 6.37 -6.41 -0.98
CA ASN A 19 6.89 -7.54 -1.76
C ASN A 19 6.65 -8.88 -1.08
N PHE A 20 6.86 -8.92 0.23
CA PHE A 20 6.63 -10.13 1.02
C PHE A 20 5.16 -10.56 0.94
N LEU A 21 4.23 -9.61 1.12
CA LEU A 21 2.81 -9.90 1.09
C LEU A 21 2.34 -10.36 -0.29
N ILE A 22 2.87 -9.76 -1.36
CA ILE A 22 2.57 -10.19 -2.72
C ILE A 22 3.04 -11.62 -2.95
N LYS A 23 4.21 -11.98 -2.46
CA LYS A 23 4.72 -13.35 -2.54
C LYS A 23 3.80 -14.34 -1.84
N LYS A 24 3.14 -13.91 -0.77
CA LYS A 24 2.18 -14.73 -0.02
C LYS A 24 0.80 -14.76 -0.68
N LYS A 25 0.67 -14.18 -1.87
CA LYS A 25 -0.57 -14.18 -2.65
C LYS A 25 -1.68 -13.33 -2.06
N TYR A 26 -1.32 -12.28 -1.32
CA TYR A 26 -2.27 -11.28 -0.90
C TYR A 26 -2.38 -10.19 -1.97
N PHE A 27 -3.54 -9.55 -2.04
CA PHE A 27 -3.68 -8.31 -2.80
C PHE A 27 -3.28 -7.17 -1.88
N VAL A 28 -2.29 -6.39 -2.28
CA VAL A 28 -1.75 -5.31 -1.44
C VAL A 28 -2.18 -3.95 -1.94
N ILE A 29 -2.75 -3.16 -1.04
CA ILE A 29 -3.11 -1.77 -1.31
C ILE A 29 -2.11 -0.91 -0.56
N ASN A 30 -1.31 -0.16 -1.32
CA ASN A 30 -0.33 0.76 -0.76
C ASN A 30 -0.90 2.16 -0.74
N ILE A 31 -0.92 2.80 0.44
CA ILE A 31 -1.33 4.20 0.60
C ILE A 31 -0.07 4.99 0.93
N ASP A 32 0.39 5.81 -0.01
CA ASP A 32 1.63 6.56 0.14
C ASP A 32 1.58 7.81 -0.73
N LYS A 33 1.88 8.95 -0.17
CA LYS A 33 1.87 10.21 -0.92
C LYS A 33 3.15 10.45 -1.73
N LEU A 34 4.15 9.60 -1.57
CA LEU A 34 5.40 9.66 -2.36
C LEU A 34 6.15 10.99 -2.27
N THR A 35 6.34 11.52 -1.06
CA THR A 35 7.03 12.80 -0.87
C THR A 35 8.54 12.68 -0.71
N TYR A 36 9.07 11.48 -0.67
CA TYR A 36 10.50 11.23 -0.51
C TYR A 36 11.03 10.51 -1.74
N SER A 37 12.35 10.45 -1.86
CA SER A 37 12.96 9.67 -2.94
C SER A 37 12.79 8.18 -2.61
N SER A 38 11.61 7.72 -2.85
CA SER A 38 11.25 6.34 -2.60
C SER A 38 11.47 5.50 -3.84
N ASN A 39 11.23 4.23 -3.73
CA ASN A 39 11.35 3.27 -4.81
C ASN A 39 10.17 3.39 -5.80
N ARG A 40 9.99 4.58 -6.40
CA ARG A 40 8.97 4.78 -7.43
C ARG A 40 9.12 3.78 -8.56
N TYR A 41 10.33 3.35 -8.75
CA TYR A 41 10.66 2.36 -9.75
C TYR A 41 9.91 1.05 -9.50
N ASP A 42 9.80 0.64 -8.26
CA ASP A 42 9.11 -0.59 -7.89
C ASP A 42 7.60 -0.50 -8.14
N GLU A 43 7.04 0.71 -8.05
CA GLU A 43 5.62 0.92 -8.29
C GLU A 43 5.22 0.49 -9.71
N LYS A 44 6.05 0.81 -10.68
CA LYS A 44 5.78 0.48 -12.08
C LYS A 44 5.97 -1.00 -12.38
N LYS A 45 6.81 -1.67 -11.62
CA LYS A 45 7.14 -3.07 -11.84
C LYS A 45 6.15 -4.04 -11.18
N ARG A 46 5.39 -3.57 -10.21
CA ARG A 46 4.50 -4.45 -9.47
C ARG A 46 3.34 -4.89 -10.34
N ASN A 47 3.02 -6.16 -10.22
CA ASN A 47 1.92 -6.76 -10.96
C ASN A 47 0.59 -6.22 -10.42
N LYS A 48 -0.14 -5.49 -11.24
CA LYS A 48 -1.42 -4.88 -10.87
C LYS A 48 -2.50 -5.89 -10.49
N LYS A 49 -2.31 -7.15 -10.81
CA LYS A 49 -3.19 -8.21 -10.38
C LYS A 49 -3.15 -8.40 -8.85
N PHE A 50 -2.02 -8.03 -8.24
CA PHE A 50 -1.79 -8.20 -6.80
C PHE A 50 -1.53 -6.90 -6.06
N TYR A 51 -1.64 -5.74 -6.75
CA TYR A 51 -1.17 -4.49 -6.17
C TYR A 51 -1.95 -3.29 -6.69
N LYS A 52 -2.28 -2.38 -5.78
CA LYS A 52 -2.87 -1.08 -6.10
C LYS A 52 -2.21 -0.01 -5.23
N HIS A 53 -1.80 1.09 -5.86
CA HIS A 53 -1.25 2.24 -5.16
C HIS A 53 -2.26 3.38 -5.17
N TYR A 54 -2.51 3.95 -3.98
CA TYR A 54 -3.25 5.20 -3.83
C TYR A 54 -2.29 6.28 -3.36
N ARG A 55 -2.09 7.30 -4.17
CA ARG A 55 -1.22 8.42 -3.81
C ARG A 55 -2.00 9.41 -2.97
N ILE A 56 -2.11 9.11 -1.68
CA ILE A 56 -2.93 9.87 -0.74
C ILE A 56 -2.15 10.06 0.55
N ASP A 57 -2.28 11.25 1.13
CA ASP A 57 -1.75 11.54 2.45
C ASP A 57 -2.61 10.82 3.50
N ILE A 58 -1.99 10.10 4.43
CA ILE A 58 -2.72 9.39 5.49
C ILE A 58 -3.51 10.34 6.40
N ASN A 59 -3.16 11.63 6.41
CA ASN A 59 -3.91 12.63 7.16
C ASN A 59 -5.25 12.97 6.49
N ASN A 60 -5.45 12.57 5.25
CA ASN A 60 -6.75 12.69 4.59
C ASN A 60 -7.66 11.56 5.08
N LYS A 61 -8.24 11.75 6.25
CA LYS A 61 -8.99 10.70 6.92
C LYS A 61 -10.23 10.25 6.14
N LYS A 62 -10.86 11.18 5.45
CA LYS A 62 -12.05 10.86 4.67
C LYS A 62 -11.73 9.86 3.55
N LYS A 63 -10.69 10.13 2.77
CA LYS A 63 -10.29 9.23 1.69
C LYS A 63 -9.76 7.91 2.23
N LEU A 64 -9.02 7.96 3.33
CA LEU A 64 -8.50 6.75 3.96
C LEU A 64 -9.65 5.82 4.37
N LEU A 65 -10.67 6.36 5.02
CA LEU A 65 -11.83 5.57 5.42
C LEU A 65 -12.59 5.01 4.22
N GLU A 66 -12.72 5.78 3.14
CA GLU A 66 -13.36 5.30 1.92
C GLU A 66 -12.63 4.08 1.35
N ILE A 67 -11.30 4.14 1.31
CA ILE A 67 -10.48 3.02 0.81
C ILE A 67 -10.65 1.80 1.70
N ILE A 68 -10.62 1.98 3.01
CA ILE A 68 -10.79 0.87 3.95
C ILE A 68 -12.16 0.21 3.77
N LYS A 69 -13.22 1.01 3.71
CA LYS A 69 -14.57 0.50 3.54
C LYS A 69 -14.75 -0.23 2.21
N LYS A 70 -14.21 0.34 1.14
CA LYS A 70 -14.32 -0.23 -0.20
C LYS A 70 -13.64 -1.59 -0.30
N ASN A 71 -12.53 -1.76 0.38
CA ASN A 71 -11.67 -2.93 0.20
C ASN A 71 -11.80 -3.99 1.28
N SER A 72 -12.37 -3.66 2.43
CA SER A 72 -12.52 -4.58 3.57
C SER A 72 -11.24 -5.40 3.82
N PRO A 73 -10.12 -4.75 4.12
CA PRO A 73 -8.85 -5.45 4.24
C PRO A 73 -8.84 -6.37 5.46
N LYS A 74 -8.07 -7.44 5.36
CA LYS A 74 -7.87 -8.36 6.48
C LYS A 74 -6.99 -7.72 7.55
N ALA A 75 -6.01 -6.92 7.15
CA ALA A 75 -5.10 -6.25 8.07
C ALA A 75 -4.60 -4.94 7.46
N ILE A 76 -4.18 -4.04 8.35
CA ILE A 76 -3.60 -2.74 7.97
C ILE A 76 -2.25 -2.63 8.66
N PHE A 77 -1.20 -2.40 7.88
CA PHE A 77 0.15 -2.17 8.38
C PHE A 77 0.47 -0.68 8.23
N ASN A 78 0.52 0.03 9.32
CA ASN A 78 0.71 1.48 9.30
C ASN A 78 2.18 1.84 9.48
N LEU A 79 2.90 2.00 8.36
CA LEU A 79 4.31 2.35 8.34
C LEU A 79 4.56 3.81 7.94
N ALA A 80 3.54 4.53 7.51
CA ALA A 80 3.68 5.95 7.20
C ALA A 80 3.86 6.76 8.48
N ALA A 81 4.86 7.62 8.48
CA ALA A 81 5.13 8.48 9.64
C ALA A 81 4.21 9.69 9.63
#